data_411b24b4874e04a301d7d518543f3e4f
#
_entry.id   411b24b4874e04a301d7d518543f3e4f
#
_cell.length_a   1.000
_cell.length_b   1.000
_cell.length_c   1.000
_cell.angle_alpha   90.00
_cell.angle_beta   90.00
_cell.angle_gamma   90.00
#
_symmetry.space_group_name_H-M   'P 1'
#
loop_
_entity.id
_entity.type
_entity.pdbx_description
1 polymer ?
#
loop_
_entity_poly.entity_id
_entity_poly.type
_entity_poly.pdbx_seq_one_letter_code
_entity_poly.pdbx_strand_id
1 'polypeptide(L)'
;MPTGKVHGACPTGPGADPIDAPEDPWPGTCGDPDSDTFGKGENTFTSGFEGAWTEEPTVWDNHYFIDLLEYDWIQDESPAGNIQWIPVLKEDATETDVPDIIMLTSDVALLMDTEYLAIVEEFASNQEALDVAFSNAWYKLVTRDMGPYTRCVGTDVPPPQDFQLPLPDTPTDLPSSTEAKRAIGRILEADSTHASLFVTLAYQCASTFRSTDYMGGCNGARIRFPPQSEWASNAGLSTVLDLLQPVKDEHPDISFADLIVLAGHVSLKEGGSVPNLSYCKGRVDADEDDPNHELLDVLEPTREYDGVIVGVRDRMKIAGLSVAQMVALAGRPRSSYIMNALGYSGSYTDDDAVLSNTLYTLMLTETWEEVGGMDGTEYQAVGKSGVYVLATDLALVWDPEFKAQSILYAQDNDYFLEQFGSAWTALMNADRFDGPTGNVCEQ
;
A
#
# COMPACT_ATOMS: atom_id res chain seq x y z
N MET A 1 19.40 -6.16 7.02
CA MET A 1 20.81 -5.73 6.78
C MET A 1 21.65 -6.37 7.84
N PRO A 2 22.83 -6.91 7.51
CA PRO A 2 23.70 -7.46 8.53
C PRO A 2 24.02 -6.34 9.53
N THR A 3 23.90 -6.64 10.80
CA THR A 3 24.24 -5.74 11.91
C THR A 3 25.74 -5.59 12.10
N GLY A 4 26.53 -6.08 11.13
CA GLY A 4 27.98 -6.02 11.15
C GLY A 4 28.52 -4.59 11.11
N LYS A 5 29.75 -4.44 11.50
CA LYS A 5 30.47 -3.18 11.42
C LYS A 5 30.54 -2.74 9.96
N VAL A 6 29.72 -1.78 9.58
CA VAL A 6 29.84 -1.13 8.29
C VAL A 6 31.05 -0.20 8.38
N HIS A 7 32.03 -0.41 7.53
CA HIS A 7 33.11 0.56 7.38
C HIS A 7 32.52 1.80 6.72
N GLY A 8 32.28 2.80 7.53
CA GLY A 8 31.95 4.15 7.04
C GLY A 8 33.13 4.71 6.25
N ALA A 9 32.90 5.82 5.60
CA ALA A 9 33.81 6.53 4.73
C ALA A 9 35.30 6.32 5.07
N CYS A 10 36.05 5.77 4.16
CA CYS A 10 37.45 5.40 4.28
C CYS A 10 37.72 4.64 5.54
N PRO A 11 37.61 3.38 5.46
CA PRO A 11 37.63 2.51 6.62
C PRO A 11 38.91 2.65 7.40
N THR A 12 38.75 2.62 8.67
CA THR A 12 39.85 2.49 9.62
C THR A 12 40.20 1.02 9.89
N GLY A 13 39.89 0.14 8.98
CA GLY A 13 40.14 -1.29 9.10
C GLY A 13 40.18 -1.99 7.75
N PRO A 14 40.59 -3.25 7.69
CA PRO A 14 40.60 -4.00 6.45
C PRO A 14 39.18 -4.04 5.88
N GLY A 15 39.03 -3.65 4.63
CA GLY A 15 37.83 -3.91 3.85
C GLY A 15 37.94 -5.28 3.22
N ALA A 16 36.83 -5.82 2.75
CA ALA A 16 36.85 -6.98 1.88
C ALA A 16 37.69 -6.67 0.65
N ASP A 17 38.49 -7.62 0.22
CA ASP A 17 39.12 -7.58 -1.07
C ASP A 17 38.18 -8.26 -2.06
N PRO A 18 37.41 -7.50 -2.85
CA PRO A 18 36.49 -8.10 -3.80
C PRO A 18 37.32 -8.93 -4.77
N ILE A 19 36.97 -10.20 -4.92
CA ILE A 19 37.66 -11.16 -5.79
C ILE A 19 37.85 -10.59 -7.19
N ASP A 20 36.88 -9.82 -7.67
CA ASP A 20 36.91 -9.11 -8.95
C ASP A 20 36.82 -7.59 -8.74
N ALA A 21 37.75 -7.03 -7.96
CA ALA A 21 37.86 -5.58 -7.85
C ALA A 21 38.01 -4.98 -9.26
N PRO A 22 37.09 -4.09 -9.69
CA PRO A 22 37.22 -3.49 -11.01
C PRO A 22 38.53 -2.73 -11.12
N GLU A 23 39.08 -2.62 -12.34
CA GLU A 23 40.27 -1.82 -12.59
C GLU A 23 40.05 -0.35 -12.19
N ASP A 24 38.80 0.11 -12.35
CA ASP A 24 38.38 1.45 -11.93
C ASP A 24 37.86 1.43 -10.48
N PRO A 25 38.12 2.49 -9.71
CA PRO A 25 37.61 2.62 -8.34
C PRO A 25 36.09 2.58 -8.26
N TRP A 26 35.55 1.88 -7.28
CA TRP A 26 34.12 1.83 -7.02
C TRP A 26 33.59 3.17 -6.45
N PRO A 27 32.32 3.50 -6.69
CA PRO A 27 31.69 4.64 -5.99
C PRO A 27 31.87 4.54 -4.47
N GLY A 28 32.27 5.62 -3.82
CA GLY A 28 32.56 5.61 -2.38
C GLY A 28 33.94 5.08 -2.02
N THR A 29 34.84 5.04 -2.99
CA THR A 29 36.25 4.64 -2.80
C THR A 29 37.02 5.59 -1.90
N CYS A 30 38.07 5.09 -1.27
CA CYS A 30 38.95 5.83 -0.40
C CYS A 30 40.42 5.42 -0.59
N GLY A 31 41.27 5.99 0.22
CA GLY A 31 42.72 5.86 0.08
C GLY A 31 43.37 7.07 -0.59
N ASP A 32 44.64 6.95 -0.92
CA ASP A 32 45.37 7.96 -1.67
C ASP A 32 45.02 7.83 -3.17
N PRO A 33 44.44 8.89 -3.79
CA PRO A 33 44.10 8.87 -5.21
C PRO A 33 45.26 8.55 -6.18
N ASP A 34 46.49 8.79 -5.71
CA ASP A 34 47.70 8.52 -6.51
C ASP A 34 48.26 7.09 -6.25
N SER A 35 47.60 6.28 -5.43
CA SER A 35 48.00 4.92 -5.09
C SER A 35 47.32 3.87 -6.00
N ASP A 36 48.05 2.84 -6.36
CA ASP A 36 47.53 1.67 -7.09
C ASP A 36 46.43 0.92 -6.30
N THR A 37 46.32 1.17 -4.99
CA THR A 37 45.31 0.57 -4.12
C THR A 37 44.11 1.46 -3.89
N PHE A 38 44.02 2.59 -4.56
CA PHE A 38 42.84 3.50 -4.44
C PHE A 38 41.55 2.78 -4.82
N GLY A 39 40.61 2.73 -3.86
CA GLY A 39 39.33 2.09 -4.05
C GLY A 39 39.36 0.57 -4.16
N LYS A 40 40.48 -0.08 -3.76
CA LYS A 40 40.66 -1.53 -3.80
C LYS A 40 41.03 -2.06 -2.42
N GLY A 41 40.72 -3.32 -2.13
CA GLY A 41 41.04 -3.96 -0.86
C GLY A 41 40.58 -3.13 0.34
N GLU A 42 41.46 -2.86 1.28
CA GLU A 42 41.18 -2.06 2.48
C GLU A 42 40.65 -0.65 2.22
N ASN A 43 40.82 -0.15 1.00
CA ASN A 43 40.34 1.15 0.57
C ASN A 43 38.97 1.09 -0.13
N THR A 44 38.31 -0.04 -0.10
CA THR A 44 36.97 -0.25 -0.67
C THR A 44 35.92 -0.10 0.43
N PHE A 45 34.83 0.55 0.12
CA PHE A 45 33.65 0.55 0.98
C PHE A 45 32.93 -0.79 0.84
N THR A 46 32.90 -1.61 1.90
CA THR A 46 32.34 -2.96 1.88
C THR A 46 31.29 -3.18 2.95
N SER A 47 30.59 -4.33 2.88
CA SER A 47 29.67 -4.78 3.93
C SER A 47 30.41 -5.30 5.18
N GLY A 48 31.72 -5.49 5.09
CA GLY A 48 32.56 -6.06 6.16
C GLY A 48 32.68 -7.56 6.14
N PHE A 49 32.21 -8.21 5.06
CA PHE A 49 32.47 -9.62 4.77
C PHE A 49 33.54 -9.74 3.70
N GLU A 50 34.32 -10.83 3.73
CA GLU A 50 35.34 -11.14 2.74
C GLU A 50 35.10 -12.50 2.10
N GLY A 51 35.04 -12.53 0.77
CA GLY A 51 34.89 -13.72 -0.03
C GLY A 51 33.64 -13.73 -0.93
N ALA A 52 33.69 -14.61 -1.89
CA ALA A 52 32.56 -14.90 -2.76
C ALA A 52 31.75 -16.09 -2.23
N TRP A 53 30.54 -16.26 -2.73
CA TRP A 53 29.71 -17.44 -2.42
C TRP A 53 30.00 -18.64 -3.33
N THR A 54 30.67 -18.40 -4.47
CA THR A 54 31.03 -19.43 -5.44
C THR A 54 32.39 -19.09 -6.03
N GLU A 55 33.06 -20.06 -6.66
CA GLU A 55 34.36 -19.85 -7.33
C GLU A 55 34.25 -18.98 -8.59
N GLU A 56 33.07 -18.92 -9.22
CA GLU A 56 32.81 -18.12 -10.42
C GLU A 56 31.67 -17.09 -10.16
N PRO A 57 31.87 -16.08 -9.31
CA PRO A 57 30.80 -15.21 -8.82
C PRO A 57 30.14 -14.34 -9.90
N THR A 58 30.75 -14.26 -11.09
CA THR A 58 30.20 -13.51 -12.24
C THR A 58 29.39 -14.39 -13.19
N VAL A 59 29.30 -15.69 -12.95
CA VAL A 59 28.54 -16.65 -13.74
C VAL A 59 27.20 -16.94 -13.05
N TRP A 60 26.12 -16.92 -13.84
CA TRP A 60 24.81 -17.35 -13.34
C TRP A 60 24.67 -18.86 -13.47
N ASP A 61 24.72 -19.54 -12.34
CA ASP A 61 24.59 -20.99 -12.22
C ASP A 61 23.98 -21.38 -10.86
N ASN A 62 23.94 -22.68 -10.55
CA ASN A 62 23.45 -23.20 -9.29
C ASN A 62 24.58 -23.62 -8.32
N HIS A 63 25.82 -23.22 -8.56
CA HIS A 63 26.96 -23.61 -7.72
C HIS A 63 26.81 -23.14 -6.28
N TYR A 64 26.19 -22.00 -6.02
CA TYR A 64 25.86 -21.58 -4.65
C TYR A 64 25.13 -22.67 -3.84
N PHE A 65 24.15 -23.34 -4.44
CA PHE A 65 23.40 -24.41 -3.77
C PHE A 65 24.16 -25.71 -3.74
N ILE A 66 24.97 -25.99 -4.76
CA ILE A 66 25.87 -27.18 -4.80
C ILE A 66 26.89 -27.06 -3.69
N ASP A 67 27.61 -25.95 -3.61
CA ASP A 67 28.64 -25.69 -2.60
C ASP A 67 28.06 -25.72 -1.19
N LEU A 68 26.88 -25.12 -1.01
CA LEU A 68 26.20 -25.12 0.28
C LEU A 68 25.92 -26.55 0.81
N LEU A 69 25.59 -27.47 -0.09
CA LEU A 69 25.37 -28.90 0.23
C LEU A 69 26.65 -29.74 0.27
N GLU A 70 27.67 -29.39 -0.49
CA GLU A 70 28.87 -30.21 -0.67
C GLU A 70 29.79 -30.14 0.53
N TYR A 71 29.92 -28.99 1.17
CA TYR A 71 30.80 -28.74 2.29
C TYR A 71 30.07 -28.75 3.64
N ASP A 72 30.83 -29.02 4.71
CA ASP A 72 30.46 -28.63 6.05
C ASP A 72 30.95 -27.21 6.31
N TRP A 73 30.20 -26.45 7.11
CA TRP A 73 30.46 -25.02 7.33
C TRP A 73 30.88 -24.77 8.78
N ILE A 74 32.04 -24.13 8.97
CA ILE A 74 32.49 -23.68 10.29
C ILE A 74 32.50 -22.17 10.38
N GLN A 75 32.15 -21.69 11.56
CA GLN A 75 32.10 -20.25 11.83
C GLN A 75 33.53 -19.68 11.86
N ASP A 76 33.72 -18.57 11.18
CA ASP A 76 34.93 -17.77 11.14
C ASP A 76 34.59 -16.29 11.34
N GLU A 77 35.60 -15.46 11.51
CA GLU A 77 35.44 -14.01 11.69
C GLU A 77 36.18 -13.28 10.57
N SER A 78 35.45 -12.46 9.80
CA SER A 78 36.05 -11.64 8.76
C SER A 78 37.03 -10.62 9.35
N PRO A 79 37.97 -10.05 8.57
CA PRO A 79 38.86 -8.99 9.03
C PRO A 79 38.15 -7.77 9.63
N ALA A 80 36.90 -7.55 9.25
CA ALA A 80 36.05 -6.50 9.83
C ALA A 80 35.37 -6.89 11.15
N GLY A 81 35.54 -8.13 11.62
CA GLY A 81 34.96 -8.65 12.85
C GLY A 81 33.50 -9.09 12.70
N ASN A 82 33.06 -9.42 11.50
CA ASN A 82 31.74 -9.99 11.23
C ASN A 82 31.83 -11.51 11.16
N ILE A 83 30.77 -12.17 11.64
CA ILE A 83 30.68 -13.62 11.55
C ILE A 83 30.38 -14.02 10.11
N GLN A 84 31.24 -14.87 9.55
CA GLN A 84 31.05 -15.56 8.29
C GLN A 84 31.33 -17.03 8.46
N TRP A 85 31.07 -17.85 7.47
CA TRP A 85 31.25 -19.29 7.50
C TRP A 85 32.14 -19.69 6.35
N ILE A 86 33.14 -20.56 6.64
CA ILE A 86 34.08 -21.07 5.67
C ILE A 86 33.87 -22.58 5.46
N PRO A 87 34.11 -23.10 4.23
CA PRO A 87 33.89 -24.51 3.94
C PRO A 87 34.96 -25.38 4.57
N VAL A 88 34.57 -26.58 4.97
CA VAL A 88 35.47 -27.69 5.33
C VAL A 88 34.99 -28.97 4.66
N LEU A 89 35.93 -29.86 4.33
CA LEU A 89 35.57 -31.13 3.72
C LEU A 89 34.74 -31.98 4.68
N LYS A 90 33.74 -32.67 4.15
CA LYS A 90 33.00 -33.70 4.88
C LYS A 90 33.89 -34.91 5.17
N GLU A 91 33.55 -35.69 6.20
CA GLU A 91 34.35 -36.85 6.61
C GLU A 91 34.53 -37.90 5.50
N ASP A 92 33.57 -37.98 4.57
CA ASP A 92 33.58 -38.94 3.45
C ASP A 92 33.99 -38.33 2.10
N ALA A 93 34.43 -37.06 2.10
CA ALA A 93 34.88 -36.39 0.90
C ALA A 93 36.04 -37.09 0.22
N THR A 94 35.99 -37.15 -1.11
CA THR A 94 37.09 -37.66 -1.94
C THR A 94 38.05 -36.58 -2.41
N GLU A 95 37.65 -35.32 -2.26
CA GLU A 95 38.40 -34.13 -2.59
C GLU A 95 39.41 -33.80 -1.51
N THR A 96 40.45 -33.08 -1.89
CA THR A 96 41.58 -32.75 -0.99
C THR A 96 41.70 -31.25 -0.74
N ASP A 97 41.02 -30.45 -1.56
CA ASP A 97 41.06 -28.99 -1.50
C ASP A 97 39.66 -28.42 -1.26
N VAL A 98 39.56 -27.32 -0.53
CA VAL A 98 38.36 -26.56 -0.35
C VAL A 98 38.47 -25.23 -1.13
N PRO A 99 37.40 -24.74 -1.76
CA PRO A 99 37.41 -23.46 -2.45
C PRO A 99 37.53 -22.31 -1.46
N ASP A 100 38.03 -21.19 -1.94
CA ASP A 100 38.09 -19.93 -1.17
C ASP A 100 36.74 -19.16 -1.28
N ILE A 101 35.73 -19.72 -0.63
CA ILE A 101 34.36 -19.18 -0.63
C ILE A 101 33.87 -18.99 0.80
N ILE A 102 32.84 -18.19 0.96
CA ILE A 102 32.18 -17.95 2.26
C ILE A 102 30.68 -18.12 2.15
N MET A 103 30.06 -18.40 3.29
CA MET A 103 28.62 -18.25 3.48
C MET A 103 28.31 -17.34 4.67
N LEU A 104 27.17 -16.69 4.62
CA LEU A 104 26.64 -15.95 5.76
C LEU A 104 25.85 -16.89 6.67
N THR A 105 25.60 -16.46 7.89
CA THR A 105 24.73 -17.22 8.83
C THR A 105 23.34 -17.48 8.25
N SER A 106 22.80 -16.53 7.48
CA SER A 106 21.52 -16.69 6.76
C SER A 106 21.58 -17.80 5.70
N ASP A 107 22.71 -17.98 5.03
CA ASP A 107 22.88 -19.01 4.00
C ASP A 107 22.94 -20.40 4.64
N VAL A 108 23.77 -20.56 5.67
CA VAL A 108 23.88 -21.83 6.41
C VAL A 108 22.56 -22.18 7.11
N ALA A 109 21.76 -21.20 7.52
CA ALA A 109 20.46 -21.42 8.12
C ALA A 109 19.47 -22.12 7.17
N LEU A 110 19.64 -22.01 5.84
CA LEU A 110 18.84 -22.75 4.86
C LEU A 110 18.97 -24.26 4.99
N LEU A 111 20.09 -24.75 5.53
CA LEU A 111 20.31 -26.17 5.77
C LEU A 111 19.64 -26.69 7.05
N MET A 112 19.23 -25.78 7.95
CA MET A 112 18.69 -26.12 9.28
C MET A 112 17.17 -26.24 9.30
N ASP A 113 16.51 -25.71 8.29
CA ASP A 113 15.06 -25.80 8.12
C ASP A 113 14.75 -26.83 7.03
N THR A 114 13.83 -27.77 7.32
CA THR A 114 13.55 -28.89 6.40
C THR A 114 12.85 -28.47 5.11
N GLU A 115 12.08 -27.39 5.12
CA GLU A 115 11.40 -26.87 3.92
C GLU A 115 12.40 -26.13 3.03
N TYR A 116 13.27 -25.31 3.61
CA TYR A 116 14.34 -24.65 2.87
C TYR A 116 15.36 -25.64 2.33
N LEU A 117 15.76 -26.64 3.12
CA LEU A 117 16.71 -27.67 2.67
C LEU A 117 16.20 -28.42 1.44
N ALA A 118 14.92 -28.79 1.41
CA ALA A 118 14.33 -29.45 0.24
C ALA A 118 14.44 -28.58 -1.04
N ILE A 119 14.26 -27.27 -0.91
CA ILE A 119 14.40 -26.31 -2.03
C ILE A 119 15.87 -26.18 -2.44
N VAL A 120 16.79 -26.13 -1.47
CA VAL A 120 18.24 -26.09 -1.74
C VAL A 120 18.69 -27.34 -2.51
N GLU A 121 18.21 -28.53 -2.12
CA GLU A 121 18.47 -29.81 -2.82
C GLU A 121 17.90 -29.82 -4.25
N GLU A 122 16.70 -29.26 -4.44
CA GLU A 122 16.08 -29.11 -5.76
C GLU A 122 16.92 -28.21 -6.66
N PHE A 123 17.30 -27.02 -6.19
CA PHE A 123 18.07 -26.07 -6.99
C PHE A 123 19.49 -26.54 -7.25
N ALA A 124 20.14 -27.20 -6.31
CA ALA A 124 21.44 -27.80 -6.51
C ALA A 124 21.43 -28.87 -7.62
N SER A 125 20.35 -29.64 -7.74
CA SER A 125 20.22 -30.72 -8.73
C SER A 125 19.56 -30.28 -10.05
N ASN A 126 18.93 -29.10 -10.11
CA ASN A 126 18.10 -28.67 -11.26
C ASN A 126 18.21 -27.16 -11.50
N GLN A 127 19.14 -26.78 -12.37
CA GLN A 127 19.36 -25.38 -12.79
C GLN A 127 18.10 -24.74 -13.37
N GLU A 128 17.28 -25.47 -14.15
CA GLU A 128 16.08 -24.92 -14.76
C GLU A 128 15.03 -24.54 -13.70
N ALA A 129 14.90 -25.34 -12.63
CA ALA A 129 14.03 -25.00 -11.50
C ALA A 129 14.50 -23.71 -10.80
N LEU A 130 15.79 -23.56 -10.59
CA LEU A 130 16.38 -22.31 -10.07
C LEU A 130 16.09 -21.12 -10.98
N ASP A 131 16.32 -21.25 -12.27
CA ASP A 131 16.12 -20.17 -13.25
C ASP A 131 14.69 -19.66 -13.23
N VAL A 132 13.72 -20.57 -13.19
CA VAL A 132 12.28 -20.22 -13.13
C VAL A 132 11.94 -19.54 -11.80
N ALA A 133 12.33 -20.14 -10.68
CA ALA A 133 12.02 -19.61 -9.36
C ALA A 133 12.68 -18.24 -9.13
N PHE A 134 13.94 -18.11 -9.50
CA PHE A 134 14.68 -16.85 -9.37
C PHE A 134 14.09 -15.74 -10.27
N SER A 135 13.78 -16.07 -11.53
CA SER A 135 13.19 -15.10 -12.45
C SER A 135 11.87 -14.53 -11.90
N ASN A 136 11.02 -15.40 -11.35
CA ASN A 136 9.76 -14.99 -10.73
C ASN A 136 9.99 -14.15 -9.46
N ALA A 137 10.90 -14.58 -8.60
CA ALA A 137 11.24 -13.84 -7.37
C ALA A 137 11.88 -12.48 -7.68
N TRP A 138 12.78 -12.44 -8.66
CA TRP A 138 13.41 -11.20 -9.12
C TRP A 138 12.40 -10.23 -9.71
N TYR A 139 11.53 -10.72 -10.60
CA TYR A 139 10.45 -9.91 -11.17
C TYR A 139 9.55 -9.34 -10.07
N LYS A 140 9.13 -10.17 -9.11
CA LYS A 140 8.37 -9.71 -7.95
C LYS A 140 9.11 -8.64 -7.15
N LEU A 141 10.39 -8.87 -6.85
CA LEU A 141 11.21 -7.95 -6.06
C LEU A 141 11.31 -6.56 -6.70
N VAL A 142 11.60 -6.51 -8.02
CA VAL A 142 11.86 -5.24 -8.72
C VAL A 142 10.62 -4.54 -9.24
N THR A 143 9.45 -5.18 -9.19
CA THR A 143 8.19 -4.63 -9.72
C THR A 143 7.08 -4.46 -8.69
N ARG A 144 7.32 -4.80 -7.41
CA ARG A 144 6.29 -4.67 -6.36
C ARG A 144 5.71 -3.26 -6.20
N ASP A 145 6.49 -2.24 -6.47
CA ASP A 145 6.08 -0.83 -6.41
C ASP A 145 5.61 -0.27 -7.76
N MET A 146 5.51 -1.12 -8.78
CA MET A 146 5.09 -0.70 -10.13
C MET A 146 3.56 -0.68 -10.31
N GLY A 147 2.82 -1.23 -9.36
CA GLY A 147 1.37 -1.29 -9.40
C GLY A 147 0.81 -2.49 -10.17
N PRO A 148 -0.50 -2.46 -10.49
CA PRO A 148 -1.17 -3.54 -11.17
C PRO A 148 -0.63 -3.75 -12.59
N TYR A 149 -0.83 -4.96 -13.12
CA TYR A 149 -0.35 -5.37 -14.45
C TYR A 149 -0.74 -4.39 -15.58
N THR A 150 -1.89 -3.74 -15.49
CA THR A 150 -2.34 -2.74 -16.47
C THR A 150 -1.41 -1.53 -16.61
N ARG A 151 -0.49 -1.33 -15.68
CA ARG A 151 0.54 -0.28 -15.77
C ARG A 151 1.76 -0.73 -16.59
N CYS A 152 1.96 -2.03 -16.75
CA CYS A 152 3.09 -2.58 -17.51
C CYS A 152 2.86 -2.42 -19.00
N VAL A 153 3.88 -1.96 -19.73
CA VAL A 153 3.85 -1.78 -21.17
C VAL A 153 5.11 -2.35 -21.81
N GLY A 154 4.95 -2.91 -23.01
CA GLY A 154 6.05 -3.48 -23.78
C GLY A 154 5.76 -4.90 -24.26
N THR A 155 6.65 -5.40 -25.14
CA THR A 155 6.52 -6.76 -25.74
C THR A 155 7.07 -7.85 -24.87
N ASP A 156 7.92 -7.49 -23.88
CA ASP A 156 8.65 -8.44 -23.04
C ASP A 156 8.10 -8.48 -21.60
N VAL A 157 6.90 -7.92 -21.40
CA VAL A 157 6.22 -7.98 -20.11
C VAL A 157 5.75 -9.42 -19.89
N PRO A 158 6.18 -10.08 -18.80
CA PRO A 158 5.71 -11.44 -18.50
C PRO A 158 4.22 -11.44 -18.16
N PRO A 159 3.55 -12.61 -18.23
CA PRO A 159 2.17 -12.73 -17.78
C PRO A 159 1.98 -12.22 -16.33
N PRO A 160 0.80 -11.71 -15.99
CA PRO A 160 0.52 -11.24 -14.64
C PRO A 160 0.76 -12.35 -13.61
N GLN A 161 1.37 -11.97 -12.48
CA GLN A 161 1.60 -12.86 -11.33
C GLN A 161 0.63 -12.51 -10.20
N ASP A 162 0.40 -13.47 -9.30
CA ASP A 162 -0.57 -13.33 -8.20
C ASP A 162 -0.34 -12.07 -7.35
N PHE A 163 0.93 -11.70 -7.09
CA PHE A 163 1.23 -10.50 -6.31
C PHE A 163 0.77 -9.18 -6.95
N GLN A 164 0.49 -9.19 -8.27
CA GLN A 164 -0.02 -8.04 -9.01
C GLN A 164 -1.53 -7.92 -8.95
N LEU A 165 -2.20 -8.82 -8.23
CA LEU A 165 -3.65 -8.85 -8.02
C LEU A 165 -4.43 -8.77 -9.33
N PRO A 166 -4.18 -9.67 -10.31
CA PRO A 166 -4.77 -9.57 -11.61
C PRO A 166 -6.30 -9.53 -11.54
N LEU A 167 -6.88 -8.71 -12.38
CA LEU A 167 -8.32 -8.56 -12.55
C LEU A 167 -8.71 -9.03 -13.95
N PRO A 168 -9.99 -9.44 -14.15
CA PRO A 168 -10.52 -9.70 -15.48
C PRO A 168 -10.33 -8.50 -16.41
N ASP A 169 -10.25 -8.76 -17.71
CA ASP A 169 -10.19 -7.71 -18.71
C ASP A 169 -11.44 -6.82 -18.66
N THR A 170 -11.24 -5.53 -18.81
CA THR A 170 -12.37 -4.58 -18.92
C THR A 170 -13.15 -4.90 -20.21
N PRO A 171 -14.50 -5.07 -20.12
CA PRO A 171 -15.32 -5.29 -21.30
C PRO A 171 -15.18 -4.13 -22.32
N THR A 172 -15.09 -4.48 -23.60
CA THR A 172 -15.01 -3.48 -24.68
C THR A 172 -16.32 -2.67 -24.82
N ASP A 173 -17.45 -3.31 -24.58
CA ASP A 173 -18.78 -2.68 -24.61
C ASP A 173 -19.27 -2.49 -23.16
N LEU A 174 -19.12 -1.26 -22.67
CA LEU A 174 -19.54 -0.93 -21.30
C LEU A 174 -21.04 -0.65 -21.25
N PRO A 175 -21.79 -1.30 -20.32
CA PRO A 175 -23.24 -1.11 -20.18
C PRO A 175 -23.60 0.35 -19.82
N SER A 176 -24.81 0.74 -20.17
CA SER A 176 -25.35 2.04 -19.74
C SER A 176 -25.68 2.02 -18.25
N SER A 177 -25.17 3.00 -17.51
CA SER A 177 -25.47 3.16 -16.09
C SER A 177 -26.79 3.90 -15.79
N THR A 178 -27.57 4.27 -16.82
CA THR A 178 -28.75 5.14 -16.63
C THR A 178 -29.84 4.49 -15.77
N GLU A 179 -30.16 3.22 -16.02
CA GLU A 179 -31.20 2.55 -15.25
C GLU A 179 -30.72 2.20 -13.83
N ALA A 180 -29.45 1.81 -13.68
CA ALA A 180 -28.84 1.61 -12.36
C ALA A 180 -28.84 2.90 -11.51
N LYS A 181 -28.55 4.07 -12.13
CA LYS A 181 -28.68 5.37 -11.45
C LYS A 181 -30.10 5.62 -10.95
N ARG A 182 -31.12 5.30 -11.77
CA ARG A 182 -32.53 5.43 -11.35
C ARG A 182 -32.89 4.45 -10.23
N ALA A 183 -32.36 3.22 -10.29
CA ALA A 183 -32.58 2.21 -9.24
C ALA A 183 -31.99 2.69 -7.89
N ILE A 184 -30.76 3.20 -7.90
CA ILE A 184 -30.12 3.80 -6.72
C ILE A 184 -30.94 5.01 -6.24
N GLY A 185 -31.37 5.90 -7.14
CA GLY A 185 -32.24 7.05 -6.81
C GLY A 185 -33.50 6.62 -6.08
N ARG A 186 -34.19 5.54 -6.50
CA ARG A 186 -35.37 5.00 -5.78
C ARG A 186 -35.04 4.54 -4.37
N ILE A 187 -33.86 4.00 -4.11
CA ILE A 187 -33.42 3.62 -2.76
C ILE A 187 -33.27 4.87 -1.90
N LEU A 188 -32.68 5.93 -2.44
CA LEU A 188 -32.52 7.22 -1.75
C LEU A 188 -33.84 7.98 -1.53
N GLU A 189 -34.76 7.90 -2.48
CA GLU A 189 -36.13 8.45 -2.34
C GLU A 189 -36.92 7.71 -1.24
N ALA A 190 -36.71 6.42 -1.06
CA ALA A 190 -37.37 5.63 -0.03
C ALA A 190 -36.80 5.90 1.37
N ASP A 191 -35.49 6.11 1.46
CA ASP A 191 -34.79 6.48 2.69
C ASP A 191 -33.51 7.29 2.36
N SER A 192 -33.57 8.60 2.58
CA SER A 192 -32.47 9.52 2.30
C SER A 192 -31.22 9.28 3.16
N THR A 193 -31.36 8.61 4.30
CA THR A 193 -30.22 8.30 5.18
C THR A 193 -29.25 7.31 4.53
N HIS A 194 -29.69 6.55 3.52
CA HIS A 194 -28.81 5.69 2.73
C HIS A 194 -27.74 6.47 1.93
N ALA A 195 -27.91 7.78 1.72
CA ALA A 195 -26.94 8.60 1.00
C ALA A 195 -25.57 8.59 1.67
N SER A 196 -25.50 8.83 2.97
CA SER A 196 -24.24 8.79 3.74
C SER A 196 -23.62 7.39 3.79
N LEU A 197 -24.45 6.34 3.77
CA LEU A 197 -24.00 4.96 3.73
C LEU A 197 -23.29 4.64 2.41
N PHE A 198 -23.90 5.01 1.27
CA PHE A 198 -23.29 4.81 -0.06
C PHE A 198 -22.02 5.66 -0.26
N VAL A 199 -22.00 6.89 0.26
CA VAL A 199 -20.77 7.70 0.25
C VAL A 199 -19.67 7.04 1.07
N THR A 200 -19.98 6.51 2.26
CA THR A 200 -19.00 5.81 3.09
C THR A 200 -18.49 4.54 2.41
N LEU A 201 -19.37 3.72 1.84
CA LEU A 201 -18.97 2.49 1.13
C LEU A 201 -18.03 2.80 -0.04
N ALA A 202 -18.39 3.78 -0.89
CA ALA A 202 -17.56 4.16 -2.03
C ALA A 202 -16.21 4.75 -1.57
N TYR A 203 -16.22 5.57 -0.51
CA TYR A 203 -14.99 6.12 0.06
C TYR A 203 -14.08 5.00 0.59
N GLN A 204 -14.58 4.07 1.39
CA GLN A 204 -13.78 2.98 1.95
C GLN A 204 -13.24 2.06 0.86
N CYS A 205 -14.05 1.78 -0.18
CA CYS A 205 -13.61 1.01 -1.33
C CYS A 205 -12.44 1.67 -2.06
N ALA A 206 -12.54 2.97 -2.39
CA ALA A 206 -11.54 3.69 -3.16
C ALA A 206 -10.32 4.11 -2.33
N SER A 207 -10.50 4.37 -1.03
CA SER A 207 -9.45 4.91 -0.18
C SER A 207 -8.35 3.90 0.18
N THR A 208 -8.47 2.64 -0.21
CA THR A 208 -7.38 1.66 -0.14
C THR A 208 -6.26 1.95 -1.14
N PHE A 209 -6.50 2.81 -2.13
CA PHE A 209 -5.48 3.18 -3.12
C PHE A 209 -4.25 3.83 -2.47
N ARG A 210 -3.08 3.41 -2.93
CA ARG A 210 -1.78 3.93 -2.54
C ARG A 210 -1.00 4.41 -3.76
N SER A 211 -0.60 5.66 -3.77
CA SER A 211 0.21 6.23 -4.85
C SER A 211 1.68 5.83 -4.79
N THR A 212 2.10 5.20 -3.69
CA THR A 212 3.49 4.74 -3.47
C THR A 212 3.84 3.50 -4.27
N ASP A 213 2.87 2.60 -4.47
CA ASP A 213 3.00 1.36 -5.21
C ASP A 213 1.82 1.11 -6.18
N TYR A 214 0.91 2.07 -6.29
CA TYR A 214 -0.27 2.06 -7.17
C TYR A 214 -1.23 0.88 -6.94
N MET A 215 -1.19 0.28 -5.76
CA MET A 215 -2.07 -0.80 -5.36
C MET A 215 -3.33 -0.28 -4.66
N GLY A 216 -4.35 -1.12 -4.58
CA GLY A 216 -5.63 -0.77 -3.97
C GLY A 216 -6.56 -0.06 -4.93
N GLY A 217 -7.56 0.65 -4.37
CA GLY A 217 -8.63 1.26 -5.12
C GLY A 217 -9.89 0.41 -5.18
N CYS A 218 -10.95 0.93 -5.80
CA CYS A 218 -12.24 0.24 -5.86
C CYS A 218 -12.38 -0.71 -7.05
N ASN A 219 -11.42 -0.73 -7.99
CA ASN A 219 -11.42 -1.70 -9.07
C ASN A 219 -11.19 -3.12 -8.49
N GLY A 220 -12.09 -4.04 -8.80
CA GLY A 220 -12.14 -5.36 -8.16
C GLY A 220 -13.21 -5.48 -7.08
N ALA A 221 -13.67 -4.37 -6.47
CA ALA A 221 -14.64 -4.37 -5.37
C ALA A 221 -14.29 -5.39 -4.26
N ARG A 222 -13.02 -5.49 -3.90
CA ARG A 222 -12.53 -6.46 -2.93
C ARG A 222 -13.07 -6.26 -1.51
N ILE A 223 -13.61 -5.08 -1.23
CA ILE A 223 -14.37 -4.80 0.01
C ILE A 223 -15.53 -5.77 0.27
N ARG A 224 -15.94 -6.56 -0.73
CA ARG A 224 -16.95 -7.63 -0.60
C ARG A 224 -16.41 -8.88 0.09
N PHE A 225 -15.09 -9.06 0.14
CA PHE A 225 -14.44 -10.30 0.56
C PHE A 225 -13.56 -10.10 1.81
N PRO A 226 -13.40 -11.14 2.64
CA PRO A 226 -12.34 -11.16 3.64
C PRO A 226 -10.95 -11.10 2.97
N PRO A 227 -9.91 -10.52 3.62
CA PRO A 227 -10.01 -9.89 4.94
C PRO A 227 -10.61 -8.48 4.90
N GLN A 228 -10.72 -7.83 3.71
CA GLN A 228 -11.12 -6.42 3.61
C GLN A 228 -12.53 -6.16 4.15
N SER A 229 -13.49 -7.06 3.91
CA SER A 229 -14.85 -6.95 4.48
C SER A 229 -14.88 -7.01 6.01
N GLU A 230 -13.87 -7.60 6.63
CA GLU A 230 -13.77 -7.83 8.07
C GLU A 230 -12.88 -6.80 8.79
N TRP A 231 -12.27 -5.88 8.06
CA TRP A 231 -11.50 -4.81 8.70
C TRP A 231 -12.37 -3.99 9.64
N ALA A 232 -11.83 -3.62 10.80
CA ALA A 232 -12.54 -2.80 11.78
C ALA A 232 -13.04 -1.48 11.17
N SER A 233 -12.29 -0.89 10.25
CA SER A 233 -12.65 0.32 9.49
C SER A 233 -13.87 0.15 8.58
N ASN A 234 -14.26 -1.08 8.25
CA ASN A 234 -15.38 -1.45 7.39
C ASN A 234 -16.60 -1.98 8.15
N ALA A 235 -16.61 -1.87 9.48
CA ALA A 235 -17.73 -2.32 10.30
C ALA A 235 -19.07 -1.71 9.83
N GLY A 236 -20.07 -2.56 9.64
CA GLY A 236 -21.41 -2.18 9.17
C GLY A 236 -21.57 -2.07 7.65
N LEU A 237 -20.49 -2.10 6.85
CA LEU A 237 -20.57 -1.94 5.40
C LEU A 237 -21.14 -3.15 4.65
N SER A 238 -21.10 -4.35 5.23
CA SER A 238 -21.79 -5.52 4.65
C SER A 238 -23.28 -5.26 4.43
N THR A 239 -23.95 -4.66 5.42
CA THR A 239 -25.38 -4.26 5.29
C THR A 239 -25.58 -3.23 4.17
N VAL A 240 -24.61 -2.35 3.93
CA VAL A 240 -24.68 -1.36 2.85
C VAL A 240 -24.50 -2.02 1.48
N LEU A 241 -23.64 -3.02 1.38
CA LEU A 241 -23.52 -3.85 0.18
C LEU A 241 -24.83 -4.58 -0.16
N ASP A 242 -25.54 -5.09 0.86
CA ASP A 242 -26.84 -5.73 0.70
C ASP A 242 -27.92 -4.80 0.12
N LEU A 243 -27.84 -3.49 0.37
CA LEU A 243 -28.73 -2.50 -0.26
C LEU A 243 -28.50 -2.37 -1.77
N LEU A 244 -27.30 -2.66 -2.26
CA LEU A 244 -26.96 -2.63 -3.68
C LEU A 244 -27.24 -3.97 -4.41
N GLN A 245 -27.41 -5.08 -3.68
CA GLN A 245 -27.63 -6.39 -4.28
C GLN A 245 -28.85 -6.43 -5.24
N PRO A 246 -30.02 -5.87 -4.90
CA PRO A 246 -31.13 -5.81 -5.83
C PRO A 246 -30.81 -5.04 -7.13
N VAL A 247 -30.01 -3.99 -7.05
CA VAL A 247 -29.57 -3.24 -8.24
C VAL A 247 -28.63 -4.09 -9.09
N LYS A 248 -27.72 -4.87 -8.46
CA LYS A 248 -26.84 -5.80 -9.15
C LYS A 248 -27.64 -6.91 -9.86
N ASP A 249 -28.68 -7.43 -9.21
CA ASP A 249 -29.53 -8.48 -9.76
C ASP A 249 -30.34 -7.99 -10.98
N GLU A 250 -30.80 -6.73 -10.95
CA GLU A 250 -31.47 -6.09 -12.09
C GLU A 250 -30.49 -5.72 -13.23
N HIS A 251 -29.22 -5.48 -12.91
CA HIS A 251 -28.18 -5.03 -13.85
C HIS A 251 -26.90 -5.88 -13.74
N PRO A 252 -26.96 -7.18 -14.08
CA PRO A 252 -25.85 -8.11 -13.89
C PRO A 252 -24.60 -7.73 -14.70
N ASP A 253 -24.75 -7.00 -15.79
CA ASP A 253 -23.65 -6.56 -16.65
C ASP A 253 -22.82 -5.41 -16.07
N ILE A 254 -23.31 -4.72 -15.04
CA ILE A 254 -22.55 -3.69 -14.34
C ILE A 254 -21.79 -4.35 -13.20
N SER A 255 -20.46 -4.12 -13.12
CA SER A 255 -19.65 -4.65 -12.03
C SER A 255 -20.10 -4.09 -10.67
N PHE A 256 -19.90 -4.85 -9.61
CA PHE A 256 -20.14 -4.36 -8.24
C PHE A 256 -19.25 -3.15 -7.93
N ALA A 257 -18.01 -3.17 -8.43
CA ALA A 257 -17.08 -2.04 -8.31
C ALA A 257 -17.65 -0.75 -8.90
N ASP A 258 -18.22 -0.83 -10.10
CA ASP A 258 -18.87 0.32 -10.72
C ASP A 258 -20.17 0.73 -10.00
N LEU A 259 -20.96 -0.24 -9.46
CA LEU A 259 -22.16 0.05 -8.68
C LEU A 259 -21.84 0.77 -7.36
N ILE A 260 -20.79 0.37 -6.65
CA ILE A 260 -20.34 1.03 -5.40
C ILE A 260 -19.98 2.49 -5.68
N VAL A 261 -19.13 2.74 -6.67
CA VAL A 261 -18.72 4.11 -7.02
C VAL A 261 -19.91 4.92 -7.54
N LEU A 262 -20.80 4.29 -8.32
CA LEU A 262 -22.01 4.92 -8.84
C LEU A 262 -22.97 5.33 -7.71
N ALA A 263 -23.15 4.48 -6.70
CA ALA A 263 -24.01 4.77 -5.56
C ALA A 263 -23.52 5.98 -4.77
N GLY A 264 -22.21 6.07 -4.48
CA GLY A 264 -21.62 7.25 -3.88
C GLY A 264 -21.78 8.52 -4.74
N HIS A 265 -21.59 8.39 -6.06
CA HIS A 265 -21.76 9.51 -6.99
C HIS A 265 -23.22 10.02 -7.04
N VAL A 266 -24.20 9.12 -7.13
CA VAL A 266 -25.64 9.49 -7.14
C VAL A 266 -26.01 10.16 -5.83
N SER A 267 -25.57 9.62 -4.69
CA SER A 267 -25.83 10.17 -3.36
C SER A 267 -25.32 11.60 -3.21
N LEU A 268 -24.09 11.88 -3.65
CA LEU A 268 -23.51 13.22 -3.60
C LEU A 268 -24.17 14.20 -4.54
N LYS A 269 -24.68 13.73 -5.68
CA LYS A 269 -25.36 14.57 -6.64
C LYS A 269 -26.77 14.94 -6.21
N GLU A 270 -27.53 14.00 -5.65
CA GLU A 270 -28.90 14.21 -5.22
C GLU A 270 -28.97 14.86 -3.83
N GLY A 271 -28.13 14.43 -2.88
CA GLY A 271 -28.12 14.93 -1.51
C GLY A 271 -27.33 16.22 -1.29
N GLY A 272 -26.38 16.56 -2.15
CA GLY A 272 -25.48 17.70 -1.92
C GLY A 272 -25.33 18.65 -3.10
N SER A 273 -25.97 18.38 -4.23
CA SER A 273 -25.79 19.17 -5.47
C SER A 273 -24.32 19.45 -5.80
N VAL A 274 -23.42 18.47 -5.50
CA VAL A 274 -21.98 18.63 -5.66
C VAL A 274 -21.63 18.87 -7.13
N PRO A 275 -20.99 19.98 -7.48
CA PRO A 275 -20.60 20.27 -8.86
C PRO A 275 -19.38 19.42 -9.28
N ASN A 276 -19.16 19.35 -10.58
CA ASN A 276 -17.97 18.75 -11.18
C ASN A 276 -17.71 17.27 -10.83
N LEU A 277 -18.74 16.53 -10.41
CA LEU A 277 -18.64 15.09 -10.23
C LEU A 277 -18.58 14.39 -11.59
N SER A 278 -17.48 13.68 -11.84
CA SER A 278 -17.32 12.83 -13.02
C SER A 278 -17.40 11.35 -12.62
N TYR A 279 -18.27 10.61 -13.27
CA TYR A 279 -18.38 9.16 -13.11
C TYR A 279 -17.74 8.46 -14.28
N CYS A 280 -16.65 7.76 -14.00
CA CYS A 280 -15.95 6.91 -14.95
C CYS A 280 -16.32 5.45 -14.69
N LYS A 281 -16.84 4.77 -15.71
CA LYS A 281 -17.25 3.37 -15.66
C LYS A 281 -16.19 2.43 -16.23
N GLY A 282 -16.37 1.11 -16.07
CA GLY A 282 -15.54 0.08 -16.65
C GLY A 282 -14.59 -0.54 -15.62
N ARG A 283 -14.89 -0.42 -14.33
CA ARG A 283 -14.28 -1.30 -13.32
C ARG A 283 -14.81 -2.70 -13.50
N VAL A 284 -14.01 -3.66 -13.08
CA VAL A 284 -14.35 -5.08 -13.07
C VAL A 284 -14.39 -5.60 -11.65
N ASP A 285 -14.96 -6.76 -11.44
CA ASP A 285 -15.02 -7.40 -10.13
C ASP A 285 -13.89 -8.43 -10.02
N ALA A 286 -13.25 -8.51 -8.86
CA ALA A 286 -12.40 -9.63 -8.50
C ALA A 286 -13.27 -10.86 -8.22
N ASP A 287 -12.77 -12.04 -8.59
CA ASP A 287 -13.48 -13.29 -8.39
C ASP A 287 -13.29 -13.85 -6.97
N GLU A 288 -12.16 -13.55 -6.35
CA GLU A 288 -11.77 -14.10 -5.06
C GLU A 288 -11.10 -13.04 -4.15
N ASP A 289 -10.96 -13.42 -2.91
CA ASP A 289 -10.09 -12.77 -1.93
C ASP A 289 -8.62 -12.84 -2.36
N ASP A 290 -7.83 -11.88 -1.89
CA ASP A 290 -6.38 -11.86 -2.10
C ASP A 290 -5.66 -11.84 -0.75
N PRO A 291 -4.82 -12.83 -0.46
CA PRO A 291 -4.10 -12.91 0.80
C PRO A 291 -3.13 -11.75 1.06
N ASN A 292 -2.82 -10.94 0.06
CA ASN A 292 -1.95 -9.77 0.23
C ASN A 292 -2.69 -8.47 0.61
N HIS A 293 -4.01 -8.53 0.82
CA HIS A 293 -4.83 -7.36 1.17
C HIS A 293 -4.51 -6.74 2.53
N GLU A 294 -3.91 -7.46 3.45
CA GLU A 294 -3.51 -6.93 4.77
C GLU A 294 -2.65 -5.66 4.64
N LEU A 295 -1.87 -5.55 3.57
CA LEU A 295 -1.04 -4.37 3.30
C LEU A 295 -1.85 -3.15 2.84
N LEU A 296 -3.13 -3.32 2.48
CA LEU A 296 -4.00 -2.27 1.96
C LEU A 296 -4.92 -1.70 3.03
N ASP A 297 -4.88 -2.21 4.27
CA ASP A 297 -5.72 -1.73 5.35
C ASP A 297 -5.50 -0.23 5.59
N VAL A 298 -6.59 0.42 5.93
CA VAL A 298 -6.58 1.83 6.30
C VAL A 298 -5.93 1.96 7.66
N LEU A 299 -4.77 2.60 7.72
CA LEU A 299 -4.08 2.85 8.97
C LEU A 299 -5.02 3.54 9.96
N GLU A 300 -5.24 2.90 11.11
CA GLU A 300 -5.98 3.53 12.20
C GLU A 300 -5.21 4.74 12.73
N PRO A 301 -5.89 5.86 13.01
CA PRO A 301 -5.23 7.01 13.61
C PRO A 301 -4.72 6.64 15.01
N THR A 302 -3.47 7.01 15.30
CA THR A 302 -2.90 6.82 16.63
C THR A 302 -3.58 7.74 17.64
N ARG A 303 -3.62 7.33 18.92
CA ARG A 303 -4.34 8.02 20.00
C ARG A 303 -3.62 9.28 20.51
N GLU A 304 -2.34 9.42 20.24
CA GLU A 304 -1.56 10.59 20.68
C GLU A 304 -1.73 11.77 19.71
N TYR A 305 -1.80 12.99 20.25
CA TYR A 305 -2.01 14.22 19.48
C TYR A 305 -1.07 14.34 18.27
N ASP A 306 0.24 14.22 18.49
CA ASP A 306 1.21 14.30 17.40
C ASP A 306 1.09 13.10 16.45
N GLY A 307 0.73 11.94 16.96
CA GLY A 307 0.48 10.74 16.19
C GLY A 307 -0.71 10.87 15.26
N VAL A 308 -1.81 11.47 15.69
CA VAL A 308 -3.02 11.69 14.87
C VAL A 308 -2.71 12.59 13.66
N ILE A 309 -2.02 13.72 13.87
CA ILE A 309 -1.63 14.62 12.78
C ILE A 309 -0.69 13.92 11.80
N VAL A 310 0.32 13.21 12.32
CA VAL A 310 1.26 12.44 11.50
C VAL A 310 0.52 11.38 10.69
N GLY A 311 -0.41 10.63 11.31
CA GLY A 311 -1.20 9.60 10.64
C GLY A 311 -2.09 10.18 9.51
N VAL A 312 -2.75 11.32 9.74
CA VAL A 312 -3.57 11.99 8.70
C VAL A 312 -2.69 12.49 7.55
N ARG A 313 -1.51 13.07 7.85
CA ARG A 313 -0.57 13.50 6.82
C ARG A 313 0.01 12.33 6.02
N ASP A 314 0.34 11.25 6.70
CA ASP A 314 0.86 10.05 6.08
C ASP A 314 -0.17 9.41 5.14
N ARG A 315 -1.40 9.28 5.61
CA ARG A 315 -2.53 8.84 4.80
C ARG A 315 -2.75 9.71 3.55
N MET A 316 -2.70 11.02 3.71
CA MET A 316 -2.78 11.97 2.59
C MET A 316 -1.70 11.71 1.53
N LYS A 317 -0.45 11.53 1.97
CA LYS A 317 0.69 11.28 1.08
C LYS A 317 0.57 9.92 0.38
N ILE A 318 0.24 8.88 1.14
CA ILE A 318 0.04 7.52 0.61
C ILE A 318 -1.05 7.52 -0.46
N ALA A 319 -2.16 8.20 -0.22
CA ALA A 319 -3.25 8.31 -1.19
C ALA A 319 -2.93 9.25 -2.38
N GLY A 320 -1.80 9.97 -2.36
CA GLY A 320 -1.43 10.93 -3.40
C GLY A 320 -2.28 12.19 -3.40
N LEU A 321 -2.91 12.54 -2.25
CA LEU A 321 -3.80 13.70 -2.14
C LEU A 321 -3.05 14.96 -1.74
N SER A 322 -3.49 16.10 -2.28
CA SER A 322 -3.08 17.42 -1.78
C SER A 322 -3.76 17.73 -0.45
N VAL A 323 -3.25 18.75 0.28
CA VAL A 323 -3.86 19.24 1.51
C VAL A 323 -5.34 19.62 1.28
N ALA A 324 -5.63 20.35 0.21
CA ALA A 324 -7.00 20.75 -0.11
C ALA A 324 -7.93 19.55 -0.32
N GLN A 325 -7.46 18.53 -1.07
CA GLN A 325 -8.23 17.33 -1.34
C GLN A 325 -8.47 16.50 -0.07
N MET A 326 -7.43 16.29 0.75
CA MET A 326 -7.58 15.54 1.99
C MET A 326 -8.55 16.21 2.94
N VAL A 327 -8.40 17.51 3.15
CA VAL A 327 -9.30 18.29 4.01
C VAL A 327 -10.73 18.25 3.44
N ALA A 328 -10.93 18.41 2.13
CA ALA A 328 -12.25 18.33 1.53
C ALA A 328 -12.93 16.97 1.77
N LEU A 329 -12.24 15.87 1.52
CA LEU A 329 -12.78 14.52 1.68
C LEU A 329 -13.13 14.16 3.13
N ALA A 330 -12.50 14.81 4.11
CA ALA A 330 -12.84 14.65 5.51
C ALA A 330 -14.25 15.16 5.83
N GLY A 331 -14.75 16.16 5.09
CA GLY A 331 -16.09 16.71 5.23
C GLY A 331 -17.23 15.84 4.68
N ARG A 332 -16.93 14.63 4.20
CA ARG A 332 -17.95 13.70 3.68
C ARG A 332 -19.05 13.42 4.71
N PRO A 333 -20.30 13.18 4.28
CA PRO A 333 -21.39 12.82 5.19
C PRO A 333 -21.05 11.50 5.94
N ARG A 334 -21.43 11.45 7.20
CA ARG A 334 -21.21 10.28 8.06
C ARG A 334 -22.48 9.89 8.78
N SER A 335 -22.91 8.66 8.54
CA SER A 335 -24.09 8.09 9.21
C SER A 335 -23.79 7.75 10.68
N SER A 336 -24.68 8.12 11.57
CA SER A 336 -24.65 7.65 12.97
C SER A 336 -24.70 6.12 13.04
N TYR A 337 -25.35 5.45 12.09
CA TYR A 337 -25.35 3.99 12.00
C TYR A 337 -23.92 3.41 11.86
N ILE A 338 -23.15 3.95 10.89
CA ILE A 338 -21.76 3.51 10.69
C ILE A 338 -20.88 3.91 11.88
N MET A 339 -21.03 5.14 12.40
CA MET A 339 -20.26 5.57 13.56
C MET A 339 -20.48 4.67 14.78
N ASN A 340 -21.71 4.24 15.03
CA ASN A 340 -22.03 3.27 16.09
C ASN A 340 -21.46 1.89 15.79
N ALA A 341 -21.48 1.42 14.54
CA ALA A 341 -20.87 0.14 14.16
C ALA A 341 -19.35 0.14 14.35
N LEU A 342 -18.70 1.30 14.17
CA LEU A 342 -17.28 1.52 14.46
C LEU A 342 -16.99 1.70 15.96
N GLY A 343 -18.00 1.72 16.82
CA GLY A 343 -17.86 1.85 18.27
C GLY A 343 -17.85 3.30 18.77
N TYR A 344 -18.18 4.29 17.94
CA TYR A 344 -18.31 5.71 18.30
C TYR A 344 -19.73 6.08 18.72
N SER A 345 -19.88 7.20 19.41
CA SER A 345 -21.17 7.65 19.99
C SER A 345 -22.13 8.22 18.94
N GLY A 346 -21.61 8.77 17.82
CA GLY A 346 -22.43 9.38 16.81
C GLY A 346 -21.67 10.17 15.75
N SER A 347 -22.37 11.07 15.06
CA SER A 347 -21.84 11.91 13.99
C SER A 347 -21.81 13.39 14.42
N TYR A 348 -21.24 14.24 13.58
CA TYR A 348 -21.21 15.69 13.80
C TYR A 348 -22.53 16.39 13.42
N THR A 349 -23.46 15.70 12.78
CA THR A 349 -24.76 16.22 12.34
C THR A 349 -25.80 15.12 12.31
N ASP A 350 -27.07 15.49 12.55
CA ASP A 350 -28.23 14.61 12.35
C ASP A 350 -28.70 14.60 10.89
N ASP A 351 -28.29 15.60 10.10
CA ASP A 351 -28.57 15.67 8.66
C ASP A 351 -27.38 15.08 7.86
N ASP A 352 -27.28 13.77 7.93
CA ASP A 352 -26.20 13.00 7.30
C ASP A 352 -26.46 12.68 5.81
N ALA A 353 -27.64 13.06 5.29
CA ALA A 353 -27.97 12.91 3.87
C ALA A 353 -27.40 14.04 2.99
N VAL A 354 -27.01 15.17 3.57
CA VAL A 354 -26.59 16.36 2.86
C VAL A 354 -25.11 16.67 3.08
N LEU A 355 -24.36 16.79 1.99
CA LEU A 355 -22.98 17.28 2.05
C LEU A 355 -22.96 18.81 2.19
N SER A 356 -22.32 19.32 3.22
CA SER A 356 -22.14 20.73 3.48
C SER A 356 -20.86 21.02 4.26
N ASN A 357 -20.50 22.29 4.38
CA ASN A 357 -19.35 22.74 5.16
C ASN A 357 -19.56 22.74 6.69
N THR A 358 -20.62 22.10 7.17
CA THR A 358 -20.99 22.06 8.60
C THR A 358 -19.87 21.56 9.49
N LEU A 359 -19.14 20.50 9.08
CA LEU A 359 -18.03 19.97 9.85
C LEU A 359 -16.99 21.06 10.17
N TYR A 360 -16.57 21.83 9.16
CA TYR A 360 -15.52 22.85 9.33
C TYR A 360 -16.01 24.02 10.19
N THR A 361 -17.27 24.41 10.04
CA THR A 361 -17.88 25.43 10.87
C THR A 361 -17.90 25.01 12.34
N LEU A 362 -18.35 23.80 12.61
CA LEU A 362 -18.38 23.24 13.97
C LEU A 362 -16.98 23.14 14.58
N MET A 363 -16.01 22.57 13.86
CA MET A 363 -14.65 22.41 14.38
C MET A 363 -13.98 23.75 14.75
N LEU A 364 -14.31 24.84 14.04
CA LEU A 364 -13.72 26.16 14.26
C LEU A 364 -14.48 27.00 15.30
N THR A 365 -15.76 26.72 15.56
CA THR A 365 -16.61 27.53 16.43
C THR A 365 -16.94 26.90 17.78
N GLU A 366 -16.95 25.57 17.86
CA GLU A 366 -17.31 24.87 19.09
C GLU A 366 -16.07 24.60 19.96
N THR A 367 -16.33 24.38 21.26
CA THR A 367 -15.35 23.84 22.20
C THR A 367 -15.58 22.35 22.33
N TRP A 368 -14.52 21.59 22.29
CA TRP A 368 -14.55 20.14 22.27
C TRP A 368 -14.01 19.56 23.55
N GLU A 369 -14.69 18.55 24.10
CA GLU A 369 -14.22 17.75 25.24
C GLU A 369 -14.18 16.27 24.86
N GLU A 370 -13.19 15.57 25.38
CA GLU A 370 -13.00 14.15 25.12
C GLU A 370 -14.17 13.33 25.68
N VAL A 371 -14.64 12.36 24.89
CA VAL A 371 -15.67 11.40 25.35
C VAL A 371 -15.00 10.37 26.26
N GLY A 372 -15.51 10.23 27.48
CA GLY A 372 -14.94 9.34 28.48
C GLY A 372 -14.96 7.87 28.02
N GLY A 373 -13.79 7.20 28.10
CA GLY A 373 -13.62 5.81 27.70
C GLY A 373 -13.25 5.60 26.24
N MET A 374 -13.10 6.69 25.46
CA MET A 374 -12.72 6.62 24.04
C MET A 374 -11.22 6.89 23.80
N ASP A 375 -10.42 7.01 24.86
CA ASP A 375 -8.96 7.15 24.85
C ASP A 375 -8.46 8.23 23.86
N GLY A 376 -9.13 9.38 23.83
CA GLY A 376 -8.77 10.51 22.97
C GLY A 376 -9.11 10.36 21.49
N THR A 377 -9.91 9.38 21.10
CA THR A 377 -10.30 9.18 19.70
C THR A 377 -11.58 9.89 19.30
N GLU A 378 -12.49 10.18 20.24
CA GLU A 378 -13.77 10.85 20.03
C GLU A 378 -13.96 12.05 20.95
N TYR A 379 -14.57 13.11 20.44
CA TYR A 379 -14.83 14.36 21.13
C TYR A 379 -16.27 14.80 20.96
N GLN A 380 -16.86 15.39 21.99
CA GLN A 380 -18.21 15.96 21.97
C GLN A 380 -18.15 17.48 22.06
N ALA A 381 -19.05 18.17 21.35
CA ALA A 381 -19.20 19.60 21.49
C ALA A 381 -19.77 19.97 22.84
N VAL A 382 -19.11 20.87 23.58
CA VAL A 382 -19.55 21.31 24.91
C VAL A 382 -20.92 21.98 24.85
N GLY A 383 -21.84 21.47 25.63
CA GLY A 383 -23.22 22.00 25.69
C GLY A 383 -24.12 21.60 24.53
N LYS A 384 -23.66 20.75 23.60
CA LYS A 384 -24.47 20.23 22.49
C LYS A 384 -24.55 18.70 22.61
N SER A 385 -25.76 18.18 22.83
CA SER A 385 -25.99 16.74 22.81
C SER A 385 -26.02 16.24 21.37
N GLY A 386 -25.41 15.07 21.10
CA GLY A 386 -25.49 14.39 19.81
C GLY A 386 -24.53 14.95 18.73
N VAL A 387 -23.60 15.83 19.08
CA VAL A 387 -22.61 16.39 18.14
C VAL A 387 -21.22 15.89 18.50
N TYR A 388 -20.69 14.97 17.69
CA TYR A 388 -19.42 14.31 17.90
C TYR A 388 -18.48 14.47 16.73
N VAL A 389 -17.17 14.53 16.99
CA VAL A 389 -16.11 14.52 15.99
C VAL A 389 -15.00 13.58 16.44
N LEU A 390 -14.20 13.12 15.51
CA LEU A 390 -13.04 12.29 15.80
C LEU A 390 -11.78 13.13 16.01
N ALA A 391 -10.78 12.57 16.68
CA ALA A 391 -9.46 13.18 16.77
C ALA A 391 -8.87 13.50 15.38
N THR A 392 -9.12 12.64 14.39
CA THR A 392 -8.74 12.87 13.00
C THR A 392 -9.41 14.08 12.35
N ASP A 393 -10.63 14.43 12.78
CA ASP A 393 -11.29 15.66 12.35
C ASP A 393 -10.63 16.88 13.02
N LEU A 394 -10.37 16.80 14.32
CA LEU A 394 -9.70 17.87 15.04
C LEU A 394 -8.27 18.11 14.56
N ALA A 395 -7.59 17.10 14.00
CA ALA A 395 -6.32 17.28 13.31
C ALA A 395 -6.40 18.34 12.21
N LEU A 396 -7.59 18.50 11.57
CA LEU A 396 -7.83 19.50 10.54
C LEU A 396 -7.87 20.96 11.06
N VAL A 397 -7.91 21.14 12.38
CA VAL A 397 -7.80 22.46 13.03
C VAL A 397 -6.58 22.57 13.95
N TRP A 398 -5.98 21.45 14.31
CA TRP A 398 -4.74 21.44 15.07
C TRP A 398 -3.50 21.67 14.17
N ASP A 399 -3.49 21.09 12.98
CA ASP A 399 -2.43 21.30 12.01
C ASP A 399 -2.60 22.66 11.30
N PRO A 400 -1.55 23.53 11.21
CA PRO A 400 -1.67 24.87 10.63
C PRO A 400 -2.09 24.92 9.15
N GLU A 401 -1.58 23.96 8.32
CA GLU A 401 -1.95 23.92 6.89
C GLU A 401 -3.37 23.42 6.68
N PHE A 402 -3.75 22.35 7.38
CA PHE A 402 -5.11 21.84 7.35
C PHE A 402 -6.11 22.89 7.86
N LYS A 403 -5.75 23.60 8.94
CA LYS A 403 -6.58 24.67 9.50
C LYS A 403 -6.81 25.81 8.51
N ALA A 404 -5.76 26.22 7.79
CA ALA A 404 -5.90 27.26 6.77
C ALA A 404 -6.93 26.87 5.71
N GLN A 405 -6.90 25.61 5.27
CA GLN A 405 -7.87 25.09 4.30
C GLN A 405 -9.27 24.94 4.91
N SER A 406 -9.38 24.46 6.16
CA SER A 406 -10.65 24.33 6.89
C SER A 406 -11.35 25.68 7.07
N ILE A 407 -10.60 26.77 7.29
CA ILE A 407 -11.15 28.13 7.36
C ILE A 407 -11.78 28.54 6.04
N LEU A 408 -11.13 28.27 4.90
CA LEU A 408 -11.69 28.60 3.57
C LEU A 408 -13.00 27.84 3.34
N TYR A 409 -13.05 26.57 3.67
CA TYR A 409 -14.25 25.75 3.51
C TYR A 409 -15.38 26.19 4.45
N ALA A 410 -15.08 26.54 5.70
CA ALA A 410 -16.09 27.03 6.63
C ALA A 410 -16.72 28.36 6.18
N GLN A 411 -15.98 29.22 5.46
CA GLN A 411 -16.42 30.50 4.99
C GLN A 411 -17.26 30.46 3.70
N ASP A 412 -17.03 29.45 2.86
CA ASP A 412 -17.65 29.34 1.54
C ASP A 412 -18.01 27.87 1.24
N ASN A 413 -19.32 27.59 1.36
CA ASN A 413 -19.86 26.25 1.10
C ASN A 413 -19.78 25.88 -0.38
N ASP A 414 -19.96 26.81 -1.30
CA ASP A 414 -19.90 26.50 -2.74
C ASP A 414 -18.48 26.18 -3.16
N TYR A 415 -17.50 26.92 -2.63
CA TYR A 415 -16.08 26.58 -2.81
C TYR A 415 -15.73 25.21 -2.22
N PHE A 416 -16.25 24.90 -1.01
CA PHE A 416 -16.07 23.57 -0.42
C PHE A 416 -16.63 22.47 -1.34
N LEU A 417 -17.87 22.61 -1.81
CA LEU A 417 -18.51 21.61 -2.67
C LEU A 417 -17.77 21.42 -3.99
N GLU A 418 -17.22 22.49 -4.57
CA GLU A 418 -16.39 22.41 -5.78
C GLU A 418 -15.09 21.61 -5.53
N GLN A 419 -14.39 21.92 -4.44
CA GLN A 419 -13.16 21.21 -4.07
C GLN A 419 -13.43 19.76 -3.69
N PHE A 420 -14.54 19.49 -3.00
CA PHE A 420 -14.95 18.13 -2.68
C PHE A 420 -15.24 17.32 -3.94
N GLY A 421 -15.98 17.86 -4.90
CA GLY A 421 -16.29 17.18 -6.17
C GLY A 421 -15.02 16.81 -6.95
N SER A 422 -14.06 17.72 -7.00
CA SER A 422 -12.75 17.48 -7.61
C SER A 422 -11.97 16.39 -6.86
N ALA A 423 -11.89 16.48 -5.54
CA ALA A 423 -11.16 15.51 -4.70
C ALA A 423 -11.80 14.10 -4.75
N TRP A 424 -13.13 14.04 -4.72
CA TRP A 424 -13.90 12.82 -4.87
C TRP A 424 -13.63 12.14 -6.21
N THR A 425 -13.72 12.91 -7.31
CA THR A 425 -13.45 12.40 -8.66
C THR A 425 -12.03 11.85 -8.76
N ALA A 426 -11.04 12.58 -8.24
CA ALA A 426 -9.65 12.13 -8.23
C ALA A 426 -9.49 10.81 -7.46
N LEU A 427 -10.06 10.70 -6.26
CA LEU A 427 -9.97 9.48 -5.44
C LEU A 427 -10.67 8.29 -6.11
N MET A 428 -11.90 8.49 -6.64
CA MET A 428 -12.65 7.41 -7.28
C MET A 428 -11.98 6.87 -8.55
N ASN A 429 -11.16 7.70 -9.22
CA ASN A 429 -10.50 7.34 -10.47
C ASN A 429 -9.00 7.05 -10.32
N ALA A 430 -8.46 7.11 -9.10
CA ALA A 430 -7.03 6.96 -8.86
C ALA A 430 -6.44 5.62 -9.34
N ASP A 431 -7.24 4.56 -9.33
CA ASP A 431 -6.87 3.19 -9.72
C ASP A 431 -7.15 2.86 -11.20
N ARG A 432 -7.48 3.86 -12.04
CA ARG A 432 -7.94 3.66 -13.43
C ARG A 432 -6.81 3.85 -14.43
N PHE A 433 -5.85 2.94 -14.46
CA PHE A 433 -4.64 3.05 -15.28
C PHE A 433 -4.84 2.67 -16.74
N ASP A 434 -4.14 3.41 -17.60
CA ASP A 434 -3.86 3.11 -18.99
C ASP A 434 -2.36 3.28 -19.23
N GLY A 435 -1.59 2.24 -18.94
CA GLY A 435 -0.14 2.28 -18.94
C GLY A 435 0.45 3.00 -17.71
N PRO A 436 1.75 3.35 -17.74
CA PRO A 436 2.49 3.80 -16.55
C PRO A 436 2.05 5.17 -16.02
N THR A 437 1.56 6.05 -16.89
CA THR A 437 1.18 7.43 -16.51
C THR A 437 -0.21 7.85 -16.98
N GLY A 438 -0.87 7.02 -17.80
CA GLY A 438 -2.19 7.31 -18.33
C GLY A 438 -3.30 6.91 -17.36
N ASN A 439 -4.46 7.58 -17.47
CA ASN A 439 -5.69 7.23 -16.77
C ASN A 439 -6.85 7.22 -17.76
N VAL A 440 -7.58 6.09 -17.84
CA VAL A 440 -8.70 5.91 -18.78
C VAL A 440 -9.86 6.87 -18.57
N CYS A 441 -9.90 7.56 -17.43
CA CYS A 441 -10.96 8.49 -17.05
C CYS A 441 -10.63 9.96 -17.37
N GLU A 442 -9.44 10.27 -17.80
CA GLU A 442 -8.96 11.63 -18.11
C GLU A 442 -9.11 12.01 -19.60
N GLN A 443 -10.02 11.38 -20.34
CA GLN A 443 -10.27 11.68 -21.76
C GLN A 443 -11.17 12.86 -21.96
#